data_47c3238b6d9a1f9e62df6a6c892f99de
#
_entry.id   47c3238b6d9a1f9e62df6a6c892f99de
#
_cell.length_a   1.000
_cell.length_b   1.000
_cell.length_c   1.000
_cell.angle_alpha   90.00
_cell.angle_beta   90.00
_cell.angle_gamma   90.00
#
_symmetry.space_group_name_H-M   'P 1'
#
loop_
_entity.id
_entity.type
_entity.pdbx_description
1 polymer ?
#
loop_
_entity_poly.entity_id
_entity_poly.type
_entity_poly.pdbx_seq_one_letter_code
_entity_poly.pdbx_strand_id
1 'polypeptide(L)'
;MNILLMSLGGGGGNILRSVKALFHRDLLVSEQTDAAYAQRLKQSVATRFLDTNQFSLVDIPAEERLLIGARTTSHLGSRHDPEVAQRAFEESRREIEALISGFSVVIVIATGGKGTGAGTMVPVTLVARQQKKLVIPVFVRHVLNGIA
;
A
#
# COMPACT_ATOMS: atom_id res chain seq x y z
N MET A 1 -7.75 16.66 6.62
CA MET A 1 -6.53 15.82 6.54
C MET A 1 -6.87 14.58 5.74
N ASN A 2 -6.10 14.29 4.72
CA ASN A 2 -6.30 13.12 3.87
C ASN A 2 -5.23 12.08 4.16
N ILE A 3 -5.65 10.87 4.47
CA ILE A 3 -4.78 9.75 4.84
C ILE A 3 -4.82 8.70 3.75
N LEU A 4 -3.66 8.30 3.26
CA LEU A 4 -3.50 7.19 2.35
C LEU A 4 -2.97 5.98 3.10
N LEU A 5 -3.72 4.88 3.07
CA LEU A 5 -3.24 3.55 3.46
C LEU A 5 -2.78 2.85 2.19
N MET A 6 -1.49 2.62 2.07
CA MET A 6 -0.87 2.04 0.87
C MET A 6 -0.19 0.73 1.22
N SER A 7 -0.54 -0.34 0.53
CA SER A 7 0.16 -1.61 0.65
C SER A 7 1.12 -1.83 -0.52
N LEU A 8 2.22 -2.50 -0.24
CA LEU A 8 3.24 -2.87 -1.21
C LEU A 8 3.42 -4.38 -1.23
N GLY A 9 3.10 -5.00 -2.35
CA GLY A 9 3.21 -6.44 -2.54
C GLY A 9 2.10 -7.26 -1.89
N GLY A 10 2.15 -8.57 -2.06
CA GLY A 10 1.11 -9.48 -1.61
C GLY A 10 0.96 -9.53 -0.09
N GLY A 11 2.06 -9.56 0.64
CA GLY A 11 2.03 -9.59 2.11
C GLY A 11 1.43 -8.32 2.71
N GLY A 12 1.88 -7.16 2.23
CA GLY A 12 1.29 -5.87 2.62
C GLY A 12 -0.18 -5.78 2.23
N GLY A 13 -0.54 -6.28 1.05
CA GLY A 13 -1.92 -6.33 0.58
C GLY A 13 -2.83 -7.15 1.50
N ASN A 14 -2.36 -8.30 1.99
CA ASN A 14 -3.13 -9.12 2.92
C ASN A 14 -3.39 -8.38 4.25
N ILE A 15 -2.40 -7.65 4.74
CA ILE A 15 -2.56 -6.83 5.94
C ILE A 15 -3.59 -5.72 5.67
N LEU A 16 -3.46 -5.02 4.56
CA LEU A 16 -4.38 -3.92 4.22
C LEU A 16 -5.81 -4.41 4.04
N ARG A 17 -6.03 -5.59 3.46
CA ARG A 17 -7.36 -6.20 3.38
C ARG A 17 -7.99 -6.38 4.75
N SER A 18 -7.21 -6.87 5.72
CA SER A 18 -7.69 -7.03 7.09
C SER A 18 -7.99 -5.69 7.75
N VAL A 19 -7.15 -4.69 7.56
CA VAL A 19 -7.37 -3.34 8.07
C VAL A 19 -8.63 -2.72 7.46
N LYS A 20 -8.84 -2.87 6.16
CA LYS A 20 -10.07 -2.41 5.50
C LYS A 20 -11.32 -3.04 6.09
N ALA A 21 -11.30 -4.35 6.32
CA ALA A 21 -12.46 -5.06 6.87
C ALA A 21 -12.79 -4.57 8.28
N LEU A 22 -11.78 -4.36 9.13
CA LEU A 22 -11.96 -3.81 10.46
C LEU A 22 -12.46 -2.36 10.43
N PHE A 23 -11.91 -1.54 9.56
CA PHE A 23 -12.31 -0.15 9.39
C PHE A 23 -13.77 -0.05 8.91
N HIS A 24 -14.15 -0.88 7.96
CA HIS A 24 -15.54 -0.94 7.47
C HIS A 24 -16.51 -1.34 8.57
N ARG A 25 -16.17 -2.32 9.39
CA ARG A 25 -16.99 -2.74 10.54
C ARG A 25 -17.17 -1.61 11.54
N ASP A 26 -16.09 -0.90 11.87
CA ASP A 26 -16.13 0.20 12.82
C ASP A 26 -16.92 1.40 12.26
N LEU A 27 -16.85 1.63 10.95
CA LEU A 27 -17.69 2.64 10.28
C LEU A 27 -19.18 2.32 10.41
N LEU A 28 -19.58 1.06 10.21
CA LEU A 28 -20.99 0.65 10.36
C LEU A 28 -21.51 0.91 11.76
N VAL A 29 -20.71 0.68 12.79
CA VAL A 29 -21.07 1.00 14.17
C VAL A 29 -21.17 2.52 14.37
N SER A 30 -20.20 3.27 13.85
CA SER A 30 -20.18 4.73 13.97
C SER A 30 -21.35 5.40 13.23
N GLU A 31 -21.77 4.85 12.09
CA GLU A 31 -22.95 5.34 11.35
C GLU A 31 -24.24 5.29 12.19
N GLN A 32 -24.35 4.33 13.11
CA GLN A 32 -25.50 4.19 14.01
C GLN A 32 -25.48 5.18 15.18
N THR A 33 -24.28 5.65 15.56
CA THR A 33 -24.09 6.52 16.74
C THR A 33 -23.82 7.98 16.35
N ASP A 34 -23.03 8.21 15.33
CA ASP A 34 -22.68 9.54 14.80
C ASP A 34 -22.40 9.44 13.29
N ALA A 35 -23.45 9.59 12.50
CA ALA A 35 -23.36 9.48 11.04
C ALA A 35 -22.46 10.55 10.41
N ALA A 36 -22.42 11.76 10.97
CA ALA A 36 -21.56 12.84 10.47
C ALA A 36 -20.07 12.52 10.68
N TYR A 37 -19.71 11.96 11.82
CA TYR A 37 -18.35 11.51 12.12
C TYR A 37 -17.92 10.37 11.17
N ALA A 38 -18.78 9.37 11.00
CA ALA A 38 -18.51 8.26 10.09
C ALA A 38 -18.29 8.74 8.66
N GLN A 39 -19.07 9.69 8.18
CA GLN A 39 -18.92 10.28 6.85
C GLN A 39 -17.58 11.02 6.70
N ARG A 40 -17.18 11.79 7.71
CA ARG A 40 -15.87 12.46 7.71
C ARG A 40 -14.72 11.47 7.67
N LEU A 41 -14.78 10.38 8.44
CA LEU A 41 -13.77 9.31 8.39
C LEU A 41 -13.69 8.68 7.00
N LYS A 42 -14.82 8.34 6.41
CA LYS A 42 -14.90 7.77 5.07
C LYS A 42 -14.23 8.64 4.01
N GLN A 43 -14.43 9.95 4.10
CA GLN A 43 -13.85 10.92 3.17
C GLN A 43 -12.38 11.20 3.43
N SER A 44 -11.89 10.93 4.65
CA SER A 44 -10.52 11.24 5.06
C SER A 44 -9.51 10.14 4.75
N VAL A 45 -9.96 8.92 4.55
CA VAL A 45 -9.09 7.75 4.41
C VAL A 45 -9.31 7.09 3.05
N ALA A 46 -8.22 6.91 2.31
CA ALA A 46 -8.22 6.15 1.05
C ALA A 46 -7.25 4.97 1.16
N THR A 47 -7.55 3.91 0.44
CA THR A 47 -6.71 2.71 0.36
C THR A 47 -6.21 2.52 -1.06
N ARG A 48 -4.94 2.11 -1.18
CA ARG A 48 -4.35 1.74 -2.47
C ARG A 48 -3.48 0.50 -2.31
N PHE A 49 -3.68 -0.45 -3.20
CA PHE A 49 -2.92 -1.71 -3.26
C PHE A 49 -1.97 -1.65 -4.43
N LEU A 50 -0.66 -1.64 -4.17
CA LEU A 50 0.39 -1.63 -5.18
C LEU A 50 1.06 -2.99 -5.24
N ASP A 51 1.15 -3.56 -6.43
CA ASP A 51 1.84 -4.83 -6.63
C ASP A 51 2.41 -4.89 -8.06
N THR A 52 3.41 -5.74 -8.24
CA THR A 52 3.99 -6.08 -9.54
C THR A 52 3.30 -7.28 -10.19
N ASN A 53 2.47 -7.99 -9.44
CA ASN A 53 1.73 -9.18 -9.89
C ASN A 53 0.25 -8.83 -10.09
N GLN A 54 -0.21 -8.88 -11.34
CA GLN A 54 -1.61 -8.57 -11.66
C GLN A 54 -2.62 -9.49 -10.98
N PHE A 55 -2.26 -10.75 -10.75
CA PHE A 55 -3.17 -11.71 -10.12
C PHE A 55 -3.41 -11.42 -8.64
N SER A 56 -2.47 -10.78 -7.97
CA SER A 56 -2.65 -10.34 -6.57
C SER A 56 -3.63 -9.18 -6.44
N LEU A 57 -3.94 -8.50 -7.56
CA LEU A 57 -4.80 -7.32 -7.57
C LEU A 57 -6.18 -7.57 -8.19
N VAL A 58 -6.44 -8.79 -8.65
CA VAL A 58 -7.63 -9.08 -9.46
C VAL A 58 -8.95 -8.84 -8.72
N ASP A 59 -8.97 -9.09 -7.42
CA ASP A 59 -10.13 -8.89 -6.54
C ASP A 59 -10.23 -7.50 -5.92
N ILE A 60 -9.24 -6.62 -6.21
CA ILE A 60 -9.22 -5.24 -5.71
C ILE A 60 -9.95 -4.34 -6.72
N PRO A 61 -10.83 -3.44 -6.26
CA PRO A 61 -11.47 -2.46 -7.16
C PRO A 61 -10.44 -1.66 -7.97
N ALA A 62 -10.77 -1.36 -9.23
CA ALA A 62 -9.85 -0.71 -10.15
C ALA A 62 -9.29 0.62 -9.62
N GLU A 63 -10.13 1.39 -8.92
CA GLU A 63 -9.75 2.67 -8.33
C GLU A 63 -8.85 2.55 -7.11
N GLU A 64 -8.73 1.36 -6.53
CA GLU A 64 -7.89 1.12 -5.34
C GLU A 64 -6.62 0.34 -5.64
N ARG A 65 -6.39 -0.06 -6.89
CA ARG A 65 -5.21 -0.86 -7.25
C ARG A 65 -4.30 -0.12 -8.22
N LEU A 66 -3.02 -0.38 -8.10
CA LEU A 66 -2.01 0.11 -9.03
C LEU A 66 -1.01 -1.01 -9.32
N LEU A 67 -1.02 -1.50 -10.56
CA LEU A 67 0.00 -2.44 -11.04
C LEU A 67 1.25 -1.65 -11.40
N ILE A 68 2.35 -1.93 -10.71
CA ILE A 68 3.61 -1.24 -10.92
C ILE A 68 4.60 -2.10 -11.70
N GLY A 69 5.42 -1.46 -12.52
CA GLY A 69 6.48 -2.11 -13.26
C GLY A 69 5.99 -3.17 -14.24
N ALA A 70 4.90 -2.91 -14.94
CA ALA A 70 4.26 -3.87 -15.84
C ALA A 70 5.23 -4.44 -16.90
N ARG A 71 6.09 -3.59 -17.47
CA ARG A 71 7.09 -4.02 -18.45
C ARG A 71 8.25 -4.76 -17.80
N THR A 72 8.73 -4.26 -16.66
CA THR A 72 9.85 -4.86 -15.92
C THR A 72 9.53 -6.30 -15.46
N THR A 73 8.30 -6.56 -15.05
CA THR A 73 7.90 -7.85 -14.47
C THR A 73 7.02 -8.70 -15.39
N SER A 74 6.66 -8.19 -16.56
CA SER A 74 5.69 -8.82 -17.46
C SER A 74 4.36 -9.15 -16.76
N HIS A 75 3.94 -8.31 -15.81
CA HIS A 75 2.73 -8.45 -14.98
C HIS A 75 2.74 -9.63 -14.00
N LEU A 76 3.84 -10.38 -13.92
CA LEU A 76 3.90 -11.66 -13.17
C LEU A 76 4.60 -11.54 -11.82
N GLY A 77 4.90 -10.32 -11.39
CA GLY A 77 5.54 -10.07 -10.10
C GLY A 77 7.06 -10.01 -10.16
N SER A 78 7.65 -9.61 -9.05
CA SER A 78 9.10 -9.47 -8.91
C SER A 78 9.83 -10.81 -8.72
N ARG A 79 9.11 -11.92 -8.64
CA ARG A 79 9.63 -13.27 -8.38
C ARG A 79 10.51 -13.33 -7.13
N HIS A 80 10.08 -12.65 -6.08
CA HIS A 80 10.81 -12.53 -4.82
C HIS A 80 12.20 -11.87 -4.94
N ASP A 81 12.41 -11.08 -5.99
CA ASP A 81 13.66 -10.35 -6.21
C ASP A 81 13.46 -8.86 -5.91
N PRO A 82 14.08 -8.33 -4.83
CA PRO A 82 13.96 -6.91 -4.48
C PRO A 82 14.54 -5.96 -5.53
N GLU A 83 15.54 -6.37 -6.29
CA GLU A 83 16.13 -5.53 -7.35
C GLU A 83 15.16 -5.37 -8.52
N VAL A 84 14.45 -6.45 -8.89
CA VAL A 84 13.38 -6.38 -9.88
C VAL A 84 12.27 -5.46 -9.39
N ALA A 85 11.88 -5.57 -8.13
CA ALA A 85 10.88 -4.69 -7.52
C ALA A 85 11.32 -3.23 -7.54
N GLN A 86 12.58 -2.95 -7.29
CA GLN A 86 13.15 -1.61 -7.37
C GLN A 86 13.05 -1.01 -8.78
N ARG A 87 13.39 -1.80 -9.80
CA ARG A 87 13.24 -1.38 -11.21
C ARG A 87 11.77 -1.16 -11.57
N ALA A 88 10.88 -2.00 -11.05
CA ALA A 88 9.45 -1.85 -11.23
C ALA A 88 8.94 -0.52 -10.61
N PHE A 89 9.45 -0.17 -9.44
CA PHE A 89 9.18 1.14 -8.82
C PHE A 89 9.63 2.27 -9.75
N GLU A 90 10.86 2.23 -10.26
CA GLU A 90 11.38 3.29 -11.14
C GLU A 90 10.54 3.44 -12.41
N GLU A 91 10.08 2.35 -12.98
CA GLU A 91 9.17 2.38 -14.13
C GLU A 91 7.86 3.12 -13.82
N SER A 92 7.32 2.93 -12.63
CA SER A 92 6.04 3.50 -12.19
C SER A 92 6.18 4.71 -11.24
N ARG A 93 7.37 5.26 -11.09
CA ARG A 93 7.66 6.36 -10.15
C ARG A 93 6.70 7.53 -10.30
N ARG A 94 6.43 7.98 -11.52
CA ARG A 94 5.56 9.14 -11.76
C ARG A 94 4.12 8.89 -11.29
N GLU A 95 3.61 7.69 -11.50
CA GLU A 95 2.27 7.31 -11.05
C GLU A 95 2.20 7.27 -9.53
N ILE A 96 3.24 6.76 -8.88
CA ILE A 96 3.33 6.70 -7.42
C ILE A 96 3.45 8.12 -6.83
N GLU A 97 4.28 8.97 -7.43
CA GLU A 97 4.41 10.38 -7.02
C GLU A 97 3.09 11.12 -7.13
N ALA A 98 2.37 10.92 -8.24
CA ALA A 98 1.07 11.54 -8.46
C ALA A 98 0.03 11.06 -7.44
N LEU A 99 0.01 9.76 -7.14
CA LEU A 99 -0.87 9.18 -6.13
C LEU A 99 -0.62 9.80 -4.75
N ILE A 100 0.63 9.85 -4.32
CA ILE A 100 1.00 10.35 -2.99
C ILE A 100 0.70 11.86 -2.86
N SER A 101 0.79 12.61 -3.95
CA SER A 101 0.60 14.07 -3.93
C SER A 101 -0.76 14.51 -3.38
N GLY A 102 -1.78 13.69 -3.52
CA GLY A 102 -3.15 13.99 -3.07
C GLY A 102 -3.40 13.83 -1.57
N PHE A 103 -2.39 13.43 -0.78
CA PHE A 103 -2.57 13.09 0.63
C PHE A 103 -1.62 13.84 1.54
N SER A 104 -2.02 14.05 2.79
CA SER A 104 -1.18 14.69 3.83
C SER A 104 -0.40 13.67 4.64
N VAL A 105 -1.01 12.51 4.85
CA VAL A 105 -0.44 11.40 5.63
C VAL A 105 -0.42 10.16 4.76
N VAL A 106 0.71 9.45 4.74
CA VAL A 106 0.88 8.21 3.99
C VAL A 106 1.35 7.12 4.94
N ILE A 107 0.52 6.10 5.11
CA ILE A 107 0.85 4.91 5.87
C ILE A 107 1.20 3.82 4.87
N VAL A 108 2.46 3.38 4.88
CA VAL A 108 2.98 2.41 3.91
C VAL A 108 3.14 1.07 4.59
N ILE A 109 2.45 0.05 4.08
CA ILE A 109 2.41 -1.29 4.69
C ILE A 109 3.11 -2.28 3.76
N ALA A 110 4.14 -2.94 4.27
CA ALA A 110 4.86 -3.98 3.55
C ALA A 110 5.32 -5.08 4.50
N THR A 111 5.59 -6.26 3.95
CA THR A 111 6.20 -7.35 4.69
C THR A 111 7.65 -7.55 4.28
N GLY A 112 8.48 -7.92 5.23
CA GLY A 112 9.87 -8.30 5.01
C GLY A 112 9.98 -9.65 4.32
N GLY A 113 11.17 -9.89 3.80
CA GLY A 113 11.48 -11.11 3.08
C GLY A 113 11.96 -10.78 1.68
N LYS A 114 11.17 -11.15 0.68
CA LYS A 114 11.57 -11.04 -0.73
C LYS A 114 10.46 -10.39 -1.55
N GLY A 115 10.84 -9.72 -2.62
CA GLY A 115 9.93 -9.26 -3.66
C GLY A 115 9.48 -7.81 -3.51
N THR A 116 8.25 -7.54 -3.92
CA THR A 116 7.74 -6.18 -4.14
C THR A 116 7.82 -5.30 -2.89
N GLY A 117 7.33 -5.80 -1.76
CA GLY A 117 7.35 -5.03 -0.51
C GLY A 117 8.76 -4.66 -0.07
N ALA A 118 9.68 -5.65 -0.08
CA ALA A 118 11.06 -5.43 0.32
C ALA A 118 11.81 -4.46 -0.60
N GLY A 119 11.54 -4.54 -1.92
CA GLY A 119 12.24 -3.71 -2.90
C GLY A 119 11.66 -2.31 -3.08
N THR A 120 10.41 -2.07 -2.69
CA THR A 120 9.74 -0.78 -2.94
C THR A 120 9.51 0.06 -1.69
N MET A 121 9.63 -0.53 -0.50
CA MET A 121 9.34 0.17 0.77
C MET A 121 10.17 1.44 0.94
N VAL A 122 11.48 1.35 0.76
CA VAL A 122 12.39 2.49 0.94
C VAL A 122 12.13 3.57 -0.11
N PRO A 123 12.13 3.27 -1.42
CA PRO A 123 11.91 4.32 -2.42
C PRO A 123 10.53 4.97 -2.31
N VAL A 124 9.47 4.24 -2.00
CA VAL A 124 8.14 4.81 -1.79
C VAL A 124 8.13 5.76 -0.57
N THR A 125 8.74 5.33 0.53
CA THR A 125 8.86 6.17 1.73
C THR A 125 9.64 7.44 1.46
N LEU A 126 10.72 7.35 0.68
CA LEU A 126 11.52 8.52 0.29
C LEU A 126 10.72 9.50 -0.59
N VAL A 127 9.94 9.01 -1.54
CA VAL A 127 9.06 9.86 -2.35
C VAL A 127 8.10 10.65 -1.47
N ALA A 128 7.43 9.98 -0.54
CA ALA A 128 6.49 10.64 0.36
C ALA A 128 7.19 11.70 1.23
N ARG A 129 8.38 11.41 1.74
CA ARG A 129 9.17 12.38 2.50
C ARG A 129 9.62 13.57 1.66
N GLN A 130 10.03 13.34 0.43
CA GLN A 130 10.41 14.42 -0.50
C GLN A 130 9.24 15.34 -0.79
N GLN A 131 8.02 14.82 -0.79
CA GLN A 131 6.79 15.62 -0.90
C GLN A 131 6.33 16.22 0.43
N LYS A 132 7.14 16.14 1.48
CA LYS A 132 6.86 16.67 2.83
C LYS A 132 5.59 16.12 3.47
N LYS A 133 5.25 14.86 3.16
CA LYS A 133 4.14 14.16 3.81
C LYS A 133 4.56 13.60 5.16
N LEU A 134 3.60 13.45 6.06
CA LEU A 134 3.81 12.63 7.25
C LEU A 134 3.77 11.17 6.81
N VAL A 135 4.87 10.46 6.94
CA VAL A 135 5.01 9.09 6.49
C VAL A 135 5.14 8.16 7.68
N ILE A 136 4.29 7.14 7.73
CA ILE A 136 4.33 6.10 8.75
C ILE A 136 4.58 4.77 8.05
N PRO A 137 5.83 4.29 8.00
CA PRO A 137 6.12 2.98 7.45
C PRO A 137 5.76 1.88 8.47
N VAL A 138 5.03 0.88 7.99
CA VAL A 138 4.69 -0.32 8.77
C VAL A 138 5.32 -1.51 8.06
N PHE A 139 6.38 -2.04 8.63
CA PHE A 139 7.13 -3.14 8.06
C PHE A 139 7.04 -4.36 8.97
N VAL A 140 6.33 -5.38 8.48
CA VAL A 140 6.13 -6.61 9.23
C VAL A 140 7.17 -7.63 8.79
N ARG A 141 8.00 -8.04 9.73
CA ARG A 141 9.03 -9.05 9.52
C ARG A 141 8.54 -10.40 10.01
N HIS A 142 8.65 -11.40 9.15
CA HIS A 142 8.39 -12.77 9.55
C HIS A 142 9.59 -13.33 10.32
N VAL A 143 9.32 -13.90 11.49
CA VAL A 143 10.32 -14.58 12.30
C VAL A 143 9.92 -16.05 12.40
N LEU A 144 10.79 -16.93 11.92
CA LEU A 144 10.55 -18.36 11.95
C LEU A 144 11.31 -18.98 13.14
N ASN A 145 10.59 -19.71 14.03
CA ASN A 145 11.18 -20.41 15.18
C ASN A 145 12.07 -19.51 16.07
N GLY A 146 11.70 -18.24 16.26
CA GLY A 146 12.48 -17.28 17.05
C GLY A 146 13.78 -16.81 16.42
N ILE A 147 14.05 -17.17 15.17
CA ILE A 147 15.19 -16.72 14.39
C ILE A 147 14.75 -15.55 13.50
N ALA A 148 15.39 -14.43 13.70
CA ALA A 148 15.09 -13.22 12.92
C ALA A 148 15.63 -13.30 11.49
#